data_da6d31bc90d77987b82ae4ce5075ba8f
#
_entry.id   da6d31bc90d77987b82ae4ce5075ba8f
#
_cell.length_a   1.000
_cell.length_b   1.000
_cell.length_c   1.000
_cell.angle_alpha   90.00
_cell.angle_beta   90.00
_cell.angle_gamma   90.00
#
_symmetry.space_group_name_H-M   'P 1'
#
loop_
_entity.id
_entity.type
_entity.pdbx_description
1 polymer ?
#
loop_
_entity_poly.entity_id
_entity_poly.type
_entity_poly.pdbx_seq_one_letter_code
_entity_poly.pdbx_strand_id
1 'polypeptide(L)'
;MASSLERTFNCPVELALEVLGGKWKVVMLARLKEGPLRYAELRRLVPRMSEKMLTQRLRELEEQGLILRVTRPGAAKQAVYTLTQRGESARPTLQALYDWGVRIADEVGARIESPTPAKRRKTA
;
A
#
# COMPACT_ATOMS: atom_id res chain seq x y z
N MET A 1 19.55 -6.68 8.97
CA MET A 1 19.11 -7.85 8.29
C MET A 1 19.07 -7.64 6.80
N ALA A 2 19.61 -8.54 6.08
CA ALA A 2 19.65 -8.39 4.66
C ALA A 2 18.24 -8.44 4.10
N SER A 3 17.98 -7.61 3.16
CA SER A 3 16.69 -7.57 2.54
C SER A 3 16.52 -8.83 1.70
N SER A 4 15.34 -9.43 1.73
CA SER A 4 15.07 -10.57 0.89
C SER A 4 15.10 -10.19 -0.58
N LEU A 5 15.23 -8.90 -0.86
CA LEU A 5 15.31 -8.41 -2.23
C LEU A 5 16.72 -8.46 -2.78
N GLU A 6 17.71 -8.74 -1.93
CA GLU A 6 19.08 -8.84 -2.38
C GLU A 6 19.36 -10.24 -2.87
N ARG A 7 18.88 -10.55 -4.03
CA ARG A 7 19.16 -11.84 -4.63
C ARG A 7 19.02 -11.69 -6.13
N THR A 8 19.31 -12.77 -6.84
CA THR A 8 19.34 -12.72 -8.28
C THR A 8 17.97 -12.94 -8.87
N PHE A 9 17.60 -12.09 -9.79
CA PHE A 9 16.33 -12.21 -10.51
C PHE A 9 16.63 -12.30 -11.98
N ASN A 10 15.83 -13.06 -12.70
CA ASN A 10 15.99 -13.23 -14.13
C ASN A 10 15.42 -12.08 -14.93
N CYS A 11 14.51 -11.34 -14.33
CA CYS A 11 13.79 -10.30 -15.03
C CYS A 11 13.39 -9.22 -14.04
N PRO A 12 13.51 -7.93 -14.40
CA PRO A 12 13.09 -6.87 -13.49
C PRO A 12 11.65 -7.00 -13.03
N VAL A 13 10.78 -7.62 -13.84
CA VAL A 13 9.39 -7.83 -13.45
C VAL A 13 9.33 -8.77 -12.25
N GLU A 14 10.22 -9.75 -12.19
CA GLU A 14 10.25 -10.66 -11.03
C GLU A 14 10.56 -9.90 -9.76
N LEU A 15 11.51 -8.97 -9.83
CA LEU A 15 11.83 -8.17 -8.66
C LEU A 15 10.64 -7.32 -8.27
N ALA A 16 10.01 -6.68 -9.24
CA ALA A 16 8.86 -5.83 -8.96
C ALA A 16 7.73 -6.63 -8.31
N LEU A 17 7.51 -7.85 -8.79
CA LEU A 17 6.47 -8.68 -8.22
C LEU A 17 6.82 -9.16 -6.82
N GLU A 18 8.11 -9.32 -6.55
CA GLU A 18 8.54 -9.70 -5.22
C GLU A 18 8.22 -8.57 -4.24
N VAL A 19 8.47 -7.33 -4.66
CA VAL A 19 8.20 -6.16 -3.84
C VAL A 19 6.70 -5.97 -3.64
N LEU A 20 5.95 -6.08 -4.71
CA LEU A 20 4.51 -5.87 -4.65
C LEU A 20 3.76 -7.14 -4.26
N GLY A 21 4.50 -8.22 -4.07
CA GLY A 21 4.00 -9.56 -3.95
C GLY A 21 2.75 -9.74 -3.15
N GLY A 22 1.91 -10.61 -3.66
CA GLY A 22 0.63 -10.82 -3.06
C GLY A 22 -0.30 -9.67 -3.35
N LYS A 23 -1.55 -9.92 -3.15
CA LYS A 23 -2.55 -8.93 -3.44
C LYS A 23 -2.51 -7.76 -2.48
N TRP A 24 -2.30 -8.06 -1.22
CA TRP A 24 -2.55 -7.06 -0.20
C TRP A 24 -1.47 -5.99 -0.07
N LYS A 25 -0.22 -6.34 -0.33
CA LYS A 25 0.83 -5.32 -0.22
C LYS A 25 0.64 -4.23 -1.26
N VAL A 26 0.28 -4.61 -2.49
CA VAL A 26 0.10 -3.62 -3.54
C VAL A 26 -1.15 -2.78 -3.25
N VAL A 27 -2.19 -3.40 -2.69
CA VAL A 27 -3.39 -2.67 -2.35
C VAL A 27 -3.09 -1.64 -1.26
N MET A 28 -2.31 -2.03 -0.26
CA MET A 28 -1.95 -1.12 0.81
C MET A 28 -1.11 0.05 0.30
N LEU A 29 -0.16 -0.23 -0.57
CA LEU A 29 0.65 0.83 -1.15
C LEU A 29 -0.20 1.78 -1.96
N ALA A 30 -1.18 1.26 -2.68
CA ALA A 30 -2.07 2.10 -3.46
C ALA A 30 -2.90 3.02 -2.56
N ARG A 31 -3.29 2.54 -1.38
CA ARG A 31 -4.00 3.38 -0.44
C ARG A 31 -3.08 4.46 0.13
N LEU A 32 -1.86 4.07 0.47
CA LEU A 32 -0.90 5.02 1.03
C LEU A 32 -0.41 6.05 0.01
N LYS A 33 -0.55 5.73 -1.26
CA LYS A 33 -0.22 6.65 -2.32
C LYS A 33 -1.05 7.94 -2.20
N GLU A 34 -2.23 7.83 -1.63
CA GLU A 34 -3.12 8.98 -1.50
C GLU A 34 -2.75 9.89 -0.32
N GLY A 35 -1.87 9.44 0.55
CA GLY A 35 -1.44 10.23 1.69
C GLY A 35 -1.22 9.36 2.91
N PRO A 36 -0.61 9.93 3.94
CA PRO A 36 -0.35 9.19 5.17
C PRO A 36 -1.64 8.71 5.82
N LEU A 37 -1.61 7.53 6.39
CA LEU A 37 -2.78 6.93 7.02
C LEU A 37 -2.40 6.33 8.36
N ARG A 38 -3.33 6.40 9.30
CA ARG A 38 -3.17 5.73 10.56
C ARG A 38 -3.63 4.29 10.41
N TYR A 39 -3.24 3.45 11.35
CA TYR A 39 -3.61 2.05 11.31
C TYR A 39 -5.13 1.87 11.18
N ALA A 40 -5.89 2.61 11.98
CA ALA A 40 -7.34 2.48 11.95
C ALA A 40 -7.93 2.87 10.60
N GLU A 41 -7.31 3.84 9.95
CA GLU A 41 -7.78 4.27 8.64
C GLU A 41 -7.49 3.21 7.59
N LEU A 42 -6.29 2.62 7.66
CA LEU A 42 -5.95 1.53 6.75
C LEU A 42 -6.90 0.36 6.96
N ARG A 43 -7.17 0.04 8.22
CA ARG A 43 -8.03 -1.06 8.56
C ARG A 43 -9.40 -0.89 7.90
N ARG A 44 -9.91 0.33 7.92
CA ARG A 44 -11.20 0.62 7.32
C ARG A 44 -11.19 0.48 5.80
N LEU A 45 -10.06 0.81 5.19
CA LEU A 45 -9.95 0.78 3.73
C LEU A 45 -9.69 -0.60 3.17
N VAL A 46 -9.27 -1.54 4.00
CA VAL A 46 -9.03 -2.91 3.56
C VAL A 46 -9.78 -3.89 4.47
N PRO A 47 -11.11 -3.80 4.48
CA PRO A 47 -11.91 -4.56 5.43
C PRO A 47 -11.79 -6.08 5.31
N ARG A 48 -11.30 -6.57 4.19
CA ARG A 48 -11.15 -8.00 4.02
C ARG A 48 -9.88 -8.57 4.64
N MET A 49 -8.97 -7.69 5.05
CA MET A 49 -7.77 -8.16 5.73
C MET A 49 -8.05 -8.31 7.20
N SER A 50 -7.55 -9.38 7.79
CA SER A 50 -7.62 -9.52 9.24
C SER A 50 -6.58 -8.59 9.85
N GLU A 51 -6.71 -8.29 11.13
CA GLU A 51 -5.74 -7.44 11.81
C GLU A 51 -4.36 -8.07 11.77
N LYS A 52 -4.31 -9.39 11.91
CA LYS A 52 -3.04 -10.08 11.87
C LYS A 52 -2.36 -9.91 10.52
N MET A 53 -3.12 -10.06 9.45
CA MET A 53 -2.59 -9.89 8.12
C MET A 53 -2.12 -8.46 7.87
N LEU A 54 -2.92 -7.50 8.29
CA LEU A 54 -2.59 -6.10 8.09
C LEU A 54 -1.28 -5.77 8.80
N THR A 55 -1.17 -6.18 10.07
CA THR A 55 0.03 -5.93 10.83
C THR A 55 1.25 -6.57 10.18
N GLN A 56 1.08 -7.80 9.71
CA GLN A 56 2.18 -8.52 9.08
C GLN A 56 2.62 -7.87 7.78
N ARG A 57 1.65 -7.46 6.95
CA ARG A 57 1.99 -6.82 5.67
C ARG A 57 2.65 -5.47 5.91
N LEU A 58 2.20 -4.73 6.91
CA LEU A 58 2.82 -3.45 7.23
C LEU A 58 4.27 -3.65 7.64
N ARG A 59 4.53 -4.68 8.44
CA ARG A 59 5.89 -4.96 8.85
C ARG A 59 6.78 -5.32 7.65
N GLU A 60 6.25 -6.11 6.75
CA GLU A 60 6.99 -6.48 5.57
C GLU A 60 7.31 -5.27 4.70
N LEU A 61 6.35 -4.37 4.55
CA LEU A 61 6.57 -3.18 3.75
C LEU A 61 7.60 -2.25 4.40
N GLU A 62 7.60 -2.19 5.72
CA GLU A 62 8.63 -1.42 6.42
C GLU A 62 10.00 -2.05 6.22
N GLU A 63 10.09 -3.36 6.33
CA GLU A 63 11.36 -4.05 6.16
C GLU A 63 11.90 -3.91 4.75
N GLN A 64 11.03 -3.81 3.78
CA GLN A 64 11.44 -3.62 2.40
C GLN A 64 11.75 -2.16 2.08
N GLY A 65 11.56 -1.29 3.05
CA GLY A 65 11.89 0.12 2.87
C GLY A 65 10.88 0.89 2.04
N LEU A 66 9.66 0.41 1.95
CA LEU A 66 8.65 1.07 1.14
C LEU A 66 7.78 2.02 1.94
N ILE A 67 7.66 1.80 3.24
CA ILE A 67 6.86 2.67 4.09
C ILE A 67 7.60 2.94 5.38
N LEU A 68 7.22 4.02 6.03
CA LEU A 68 7.73 4.40 7.33
C LEU A 68 6.57 4.56 8.27
N ARG A 69 6.81 4.22 9.52
CA ARG A 69 5.85 4.46 10.57
C ARG A 69 6.38 5.65 11.34
N VAL A 70 5.64 6.74 11.32
CA VAL A 70 6.07 7.97 11.95
C VAL A 70 5.11 8.32 13.06
N THR A 71 5.65 8.68 14.23
CA THR A 71 4.82 9.06 15.34
C THR A 71 4.69 10.57 15.33
N ARG A 72 3.48 11.06 15.26
CA ARG A 72 3.26 12.48 15.27
C ARG A 72 3.27 12.98 16.70
N PRO A 73 3.87 14.11 16.95
CA PRO A 73 3.86 14.71 18.28
C PRO A 73 2.46 15.24 18.54
N GLY A 74 2.11 15.37 19.78
CA GLY A 74 0.81 15.90 20.12
C GLY A 74 0.23 15.18 21.31
N ALA A 75 -0.96 15.61 21.71
CA ALA A 75 -1.61 15.07 22.88
C ALA A 75 -1.79 13.56 22.76
N ALA A 76 -2.19 13.12 21.58
CA ALA A 76 -2.36 11.70 21.37
C ALA A 76 -1.25 11.25 20.45
N LYS A 77 -0.33 10.48 20.96
CA LYS A 77 0.73 9.97 20.14
C LYS A 77 0.13 9.07 19.10
N GLN A 78 0.09 9.49 17.89
CA GLN A 78 -0.49 8.71 16.83
C GLN A 78 0.55 8.37 15.80
N ALA A 79 0.65 7.09 15.49
CA ALA A 79 1.54 6.66 14.45
C ALA A 79 0.81 6.71 13.12
N VAL A 80 1.46 7.25 12.11
CA VAL A 80 0.93 7.23 10.77
C VAL A 80 1.93 6.50 9.89
N TYR A 81 1.42 5.85 8.87
CA TYR A 81 2.25 5.18 7.88
C TYR A 81 2.30 6.04 6.64
N THR A 82 3.47 6.16 6.04
CA THR A 82 3.63 6.99 4.87
C THR A 82 4.64 6.32 3.94
N LEU A 83 4.57 6.62 2.66
CA LEU A 83 5.52 6.05 1.71
C LEU A 83 6.90 6.68 1.90
N THR A 84 7.94 5.87 1.74
CA THR A 84 9.30 6.36 1.71
C THR A 84 9.57 6.84 0.29
N GLN A 85 10.78 7.32 0.04
CA GLN A 85 11.17 7.69 -1.30
C GLN A 85 11.08 6.46 -2.21
N ARG A 86 11.50 5.30 -1.72
CA ARG A 86 11.38 4.07 -2.51
C ARG A 86 9.92 3.76 -2.81
N GLY A 87 9.04 3.92 -1.81
CA GLY A 87 7.63 3.69 -2.02
C GLY A 87 7.04 4.67 -3.02
N GLU A 88 7.48 5.94 -2.96
CA GLU A 88 7.01 6.93 -3.90
C GLU A 88 7.43 6.59 -5.32
N SER A 89 8.56 5.94 -5.48
CA SER A 89 9.04 5.60 -6.82
C SER A 89 8.10 4.60 -7.50
N ALA A 90 7.26 3.92 -6.75
CA ALA A 90 6.29 2.98 -7.32
C ALA A 90 4.98 3.66 -7.71
N ARG A 91 4.85 4.96 -7.43
CA ARG A 91 3.59 5.66 -7.70
C ARG A 91 3.07 5.48 -9.13
N PRO A 92 3.91 5.65 -10.16
CA PRO A 92 3.38 5.47 -11.52
C PRO A 92 2.88 4.05 -11.76
N THR A 93 3.55 3.07 -11.17
CA THR A 93 3.16 1.68 -11.32
C THR A 93 1.83 1.43 -10.63
N LEU A 94 1.67 1.98 -9.42
CA LEU A 94 0.43 1.81 -8.67
C LEU A 94 -0.72 2.47 -9.40
N GLN A 95 -0.47 3.64 -9.98
CA GLN A 95 -1.50 4.34 -10.72
C GLN A 95 -1.89 3.57 -11.97
N ALA A 96 -0.91 2.99 -12.66
CA ALA A 96 -1.19 2.20 -13.85
C ALA A 96 -2.00 0.97 -13.51
N LEU A 97 -1.72 0.34 -12.37
CA LEU A 97 -2.50 -0.82 -11.94
C LEU A 97 -3.95 -0.41 -11.69
N TYR A 98 -4.13 0.72 -11.04
CA TYR A 98 -5.47 1.22 -10.76
C TYR A 98 -6.22 1.47 -12.06
N ASP A 99 -5.58 2.21 -12.98
CA ASP A 99 -6.22 2.57 -14.23
C ASP A 99 -6.58 1.36 -15.06
N TRP A 100 -5.68 0.39 -15.09
CA TRP A 100 -5.95 -0.82 -15.86
C TRP A 100 -7.06 -1.64 -15.21
N GLY A 101 -7.06 -1.70 -13.88
CA GLY A 101 -8.12 -2.41 -13.16
C GLY A 101 -9.50 -1.83 -13.46
N VAL A 102 -9.58 -0.49 -13.48
CA VAL A 102 -10.84 0.17 -13.79
C VAL A 102 -11.27 -0.19 -15.22
N ARG A 103 -10.31 -0.18 -16.12
CA ARG A 103 -10.62 -0.48 -17.51
C ARG A 103 -11.13 -1.89 -17.74
N ILE A 104 -10.43 -2.88 -17.19
CA ILE A 104 -10.85 -4.26 -17.42
C ILE A 104 -12.09 -4.62 -16.63
N ALA A 105 -12.40 -3.86 -15.57
CA ALA A 105 -13.61 -4.16 -14.81
C ALA A 105 -14.83 -4.13 -15.71
N ASP A 106 -14.89 -3.14 -16.59
CA ASP A 106 -16.00 -3.03 -17.53
C ASP A 106 -16.00 -4.19 -18.51
N GLU A 107 -14.82 -4.55 -19.00
CA GLU A 107 -14.71 -5.59 -20.00
C GLU A 107 -15.13 -6.96 -19.47
N VAL A 108 -14.80 -7.24 -18.23
CA VAL A 108 -15.10 -8.56 -17.67
C VAL A 108 -16.33 -8.58 -16.78
N GLY A 109 -17.01 -7.45 -16.64
CA GLY A 109 -18.21 -7.39 -15.82
C GLY A 109 -17.94 -7.45 -14.32
N ALA A 110 -16.75 -7.08 -13.90
CA ALA A 110 -16.43 -7.07 -12.49
C ALA A 110 -16.99 -5.82 -11.84
N ARG A 111 -17.38 -5.96 -10.58
CA ARG A 111 -17.88 -4.82 -9.85
C ARG A 111 -16.86 -4.40 -8.82
N ILE A 112 -16.53 -3.12 -8.80
CA ILE A 112 -15.59 -2.58 -7.84
C ILE A 112 -16.37 -1.90 -6.73
N GLU A 113 -16.22 -2.41 -5.52
CA GLU A 113 -16.86 -1.80 -4.37
C GLU A 113 -15.77 -1.27 -3.48
N SER A 114 -15.58 0.02 -3.52
CA SER A 114 -14.55 0.62 -2.69
C SER A 114 -15.13 1.00 -1.37
N PRO A 115 -14.48 0.68 -0.28
CA PRO A 115 -14.94 1.12 1.03
C PRO A 115 -14.95 2.63 1.02
N THR A 116 -15.95 3.22 1.63
CA THR A 116 -16.02 4.66 1.71
C THR A 116 -15.02 5.12 2.72
N PRO A 117 -14.08 5.95 2.34
CA PRO A 117 -13.08 6.41 3.29
C PRO A 117 -13.71 7.38 4.25
N ALA A 118 -13.07 7.53 5.37
CA ALA A 118 -13.48 8.53 6.29
C ALA A 118 -13.29 9.79 5.52
N LYS A 119 -14.01 10.83 5.83
CA LYS A 119 -13.92 12.05 5.18
C LYS A 119 -12.62 12.27 4.52
N ARG A 120 -12.64 12.36 3.24
CA ARG A 120 -11.43 12.56 2.52
C ARG A 120 -10.95 13.92 2.71
N ARG A 121 -9.71 14.07 3.07
CA ARG A 121 -9.14 15.30 3.17
C ARG A 121 -8.90 15.81 1.81
N LYS A 122 -9.28 17.00 1.56
CA LYS A 122 -8.97 17.57 0.34
C LYS A 122 -7.57 17.82 0.36
N THR A 123 -6.87 17.24 -0.45
CA THR A 123 -5.51 17.56 -0.44
C THR A 123 -5.39 18.66 -1.32
N ALA A 124 -4.82 19.58 -0.87
CA ALA A 124 -4.63 20.73 -1.67
C ALA A 124 -3.68 20.45 -2.77
#